data_7f448f5d2f55cf72ff00f297cad5ef98
#
_entry.id   7f448f5d2f55cf72ff00f297cad5ef98
#
_cell.length_a   1.000
_cell.length_b   1.000
_cell.length_c   1.000
_cell.angle_alpha   90.00
_cell.angle_beta   90.00
_cell.angle_gamma   90.00
#
_symmetry.space_group_name_H-M   'P 1'
#
loop_
_entity.id
_entity.type
_entity.pdbx_description
1 polymer ?
#
loop_
_entity_poly.entity_id
_entity_poly.type
_entity_poly.pdbx_seq_one_letter_code
_entity_poly.pdbx_strand_id
1 'polypeptide(L)'
;MGARTRAQLAPFLGAALTIGEAARRTGEKPNTVLRRVRRFVDAGLLEVAETVPRRGRPMRRYRAVADVFFVPFEASAAGDLEEALAEREAWVERLFRRAVVRARREALGTWGTRIYRDKRGRVQVQMAVRPDADVAPPGPEGPAVLSAWRDALELDYHDAKQLQRELIELLQRYQRKRGAQRYVVHLGLAPVSPEDAI
;
A
#
# COMPACT_ATOMS: atom_id res chain seq x y z
N MET A 1 -6.34 0.29 15.36
CA MET A 1 -7.22 1.33 14.74
C MET A 1 -7.33 1.03 13.24
N GLY A 2 -8.50 0.59 12.78
CA GLY A 2 -8.70 0.14 11.41
C GLY A 2 -8.47 1.22 10.33
N ALA A 3 -8.22 0.83 9.08
CA ALA A 3 -7.93 1.71 7.94
C ALA A 3 -8.99 2.81 7.76
N ARG A 4 -10.27 2.48 7.97
CA ARG A 4 -11.38 3.42 7.88
C ARG A 4 -11.30 4.54 8.94
N THR A 5 -10.95 4.22 10.19
CA THR A 5 -10.80 5.21 11.27
C THR A 5 -9.63 6.15 10.99
N ARG A 6 -8.51 5.63 10.48
CA ARG A 6 -7.35 6.43 10.07
C ARG A 6 -7.69 7.45 9.00
N ALA A 7 -8.37 7.01 7.94
CA ALA A 7 -8.81 7.89 6.85
C ALA A 7 -9.77 8.99 7.33
N GLN A 8 -10.53 8.71 8.38
CA GLN A 8 -11.51 9.63 8.95
C GLN A 8 -10.90 10.65 9.93
N LEU A 9 -9.78 10.32 10.58
CA LEU A 9 -9.01 11.21 11.45
C LEU A 9 -8.07 12.11 10.66
N ALA A 10 -7.51 11.61 9.57
CA ALA A 10 -6.50 12.28 8.77
C ALA A 10 -6.82 13.73 8.37
N PRO A 11 -8.06 14.12 8.00
CA PRO A 11 -8.38 15.51 7.66
C PRO A 11 -8.13 16.53 8.77
N PHE A 12 -8.11 16.07 10.03
CA PHE A 12 -7.95 16.91 11.22
C PHE A 12 -6.51 17.02 11.71
N LEU A 13 -5.58 16.25 11.13
CA LEU A 13 -4.15 16.35 11.41
C LEU A 13 -3.62 17.65 10.82
N GLY A 14 -2.98 18.47 11.64
CA GLY A 14 -2.40 19.76 11.23
C GLY A 14 -3.39 20.83 10.79
N ALA A 15 -4.73 20.60 10.89
CA ALA A 15 -5.74 21.56 10.45
C ALA A 15 -6.98 21.57 11.36
N ALA A 16 -7.43 22.78 11.71
CA ALA A 16 -8.71 22.97 12.39
C ALA A 16 -9.85 23.08 11.37
N LEU A 17 -10.83 22.18 11.42
CA LEU A 17 -11.92 22.07 10.45
C LEU A 17 -13.29 22.14 11.14
N THR A 18 -14.23 22.81 10.48
CA THR A 18 -15.65 22.67 10.79
C THR A 18 -16.20 21.32 10.30
N ILE A 19 -17.37 20.90 10.80
CA ILE A 19 -18.05 19.70 10.31
C ILE A 19 -18.33 19.78 8.80
N GLY A 20 -18.72 20.96 8.30
CA GLY A 20 -18.99 21.14 6.87
C GLY A 20 -17.73 21.02 5.99
N GLU A 21 -16.60 21.57 6.44
CA GLU A 21 -15.31 21.44 5.73
C GLU A 21 -14.83 20.00 5.72
N ALA A 22 -14.92 19.30 6.86
CA ALA A 22 -14.57 17.89 6.96
C ALA A 22 -15.47 17.00 6.08
N ALA A 23 -16.78 17.29 6.05
CA ALA A 23 -17.73 16.58 5.19
C ALA A 23 -17.39 16.72 3.70
N ARG A 24 -17.03 17.92 3.25
CA ARG A 24 -16.57 18.15 1.87
C ARG A 24 -15.27 17.39 1.55
N ARG A 25 -14.29 17.38 2.48
CA ARG A 25 -13.01 16.69 2.29
C ARG A 25 -13.16 15.17 2.22
N THR A 26 -14.09 14.61 2.99
CA THR A 26 -14.31 13.15 3.05
C THR A 26 -15.38 12.65 2.08
N GLY A 27 -16.13 13.54 1.43
CA GLY A 27 -17.26 13.17 0.58
C GLY A 27 -18.46 12.60 1.34
N GLU A 28 -18.55 12.85 2.66
CA GLU A 28 -19.57 12.28 3.54
C GLU A 28 -20.65 13.30 3.95
N LYS A 29 -21.81 12.80 4.38
CA LYS A 29 -22.90 13.66 4.89
C LYS A 29 -22.48 14.34 6.22
N PRO A 30 -22.77 15.65 6.43
CA PRO A 30 -22.40 16.38 7.65
C PRO A 30 -22.81 15.69 8.96
N ASN A 31 -23.99 15.10 9.01
CA ASN A 31 -24.48 14.39 10.20
C ASN A 31 -23.66 13.11 10.53
N THR A 32 -23.12 12.44 9.51
CA THR A 32 -22.22 11.30 9.69
C THR A 32 -20.90 11.75 10.29
N VAL A 33 -20.34 12.85 9.74
CA VAL A 33 -19.11 13.45 10.24
C VAL A 33 -19.30 13.98 11.66
N LEU A 34 -20.43 14.63 11.97
CA LEU A 34 -20.72 15.15 13.32
C LEU A 34 -20.71 14.04 14.37
N ARG A 35 -21.39 12.91 14.10
CA ARG A 35 -21.40 11.76 15.03
C ARG A 35 -19.98 11.22 15.27
N ARG A 36 -19.18 11.15 14.23
CA ARG A 36 -17.79 10.69 14.30
C ARG A 36 -16.92 11.65 15.09
N VAL A 37 -17.00 12.94 14.80
CA VAL A 37 -16.23 13.97 15.49
C VAL A 37 -16.53 13.94 16.99
N ARG A 38 -17.81 13.78 17.39
CA ARG A 38 -18.17 13.62 18.81
C ARG A 38 -17.45 12.41 19.41
N ARG A 39 -17.51 11.24 18.77
CA ARG A 39 -16.80 10.04 19.24
C ARG A 39 -15.28 10.26 19.35
N PHE A 40 -14.69 10.99 18.43
CA PHE A 40 -13.26 11.30 18.47
C PHE A 40 -12.91 12.29 19.57
N VAL A 41 -13.79 13.24 19.86
CA VAL A 41 -13.63 14.15 21.01
C VAL A 41 -13.77 13.37 22.32
N ASP A 42 -14.79 12.52 22.45
CA ASP A 42 -15.02 11.67 23.62
C ASP A 42 -13.86 10.70 23.87
N ALA A 43 -13.22 10.24 22.79
CA ALA A 43 -12.02 9.38 22.82
C ALA A 43 -10.69 10.17 23.00
N GLY A 44 -10.73 11.49 23.15
CA GLY A 44 -9.54 12.31 23.30
C GLY A 44 -8.64 12.42 22.07
N LEU A 45 -9.15 12.10 20.86
CA LEU A 45 -8.41 12.19 19.61
C LEU A 45 -8.57 13.53 18.91
N LEU A 46 -9.68 14.23 19.16
CA LEU A 46 -9.97 15.58 18.65
C LEU A 46 -10.30 16.51 19.81
N GLU A 47 -10.00 17.78 19.61
CA GLU A 47 -10.39 18.89 20.49
C GLU A 47 -11.13 19.97 19.72
N VAL A 48 -11.85 20.84 20.44
CA VAL A 48 -12.38 22.09 19.88
C VAL A 48 -11.25 23.12 19.87
N ALA A 49 -10.63 23.31 18.73
CA ALA A 49 -9.54 24.26 18.56
C ALA A 49 -10.03 25.72 18.59
N GLU A 50 -11.25 25.96 18.09
CA GLU A 50 -11.81 27.30 17.96
C GLU A 50 -13.34 27.26 17.97
N THR A 51 -13.94 28.30 18.57
CA THR A 51 -15.39 28.55 18.49
C THR A 51 -15.62 29.92 17.84
N VAL A 52 -16.15 29.90 16.62
CA VAL A 52 -16.40 31.12 15.84
C VAL A 52 -17.82 31.60 16.12
N PRO A 53 -17.99 32.83 16.71
CA PRO A 53 -19.31 33.43 16.91
C PRO A 53 -20.01 33.68 15.58
N ARG A 54 -21.31 33.43 15.50
CA ARG A 54 -22.14 33.83 14.36
C ARG A 54 -23.58 34.06 14.83
N ARG A 55 -24.36 34.73 14.00
CA ARG A 55 -25.80 34.90 14.25
C ARG A 55 -26.45 33.48 14.32
N GLY A 56 -26.91 33.09 15.50
CA GLY A 56 -27.42 31.76 15.81
C GLY A 56 -26.38 30.90 16.55
N ARG A 57 -26.40 29.56 16.32
CA ARG A 57 -25.51 28.64 17.05
C ARG A 57 -24.05 28.84 16.65
N PRO A 58 -23.10 29.02 17.60
CA PRO A 58 -21.67 29.15 17.32
C PRO A 58 -21.13 27.96 16.51
N MET A 59 -20.21 28.23 15.63
CA MET A 59 -19.55 27.24 14.77
C MET A 59 -18.24 26.79 15.45
N ARG A 60 -18.10 25.49 15.67
CA ARG A 60 -16.88 24.91 16.23
C ARG A 60 -15.97 24.38 15.13
N ARG A 61 -14.67 24.60 15.31
CA ARG A 61 -13.61 24.00 14.52
C ARG A 61 -12.90 22.96 15.38
N TYR A 62 -12.66 21.80 14.80
CA TYR A 62 -12.05 20.66 15.49
C TYR A 62 -10.69 20.37 14.88
N ARG A 63 -9.74 20.01 15.73
CA ARG A 63 -8.37 19.64 15.35
C ARG A 63 -7.98 18.36 16.10
N ALA A 64 -7.08 17.57 15.52
CA ALA A 64 -6.44 16.48 16.24
C ALA A 64 -5.61 17.02 17.41
N VAL A 65 -5.64 16.35 18.55
CA VAL A 65 -4.90 16.75 19.78
C VAL A 65 -3.39 16.60 19.60
N ALA A 66 -2.94 15.88 18.58
CA ALA A 66 -1.54 15.69 18.19
C ALA A 66 -1.40 15.57 16.67
N ASP A 67 -0.25 15.93 16.15
CA ASP A 67 0.05 15.77 14.73
C ASP A 67 0.48 14.34 14.37
N VAL A 68 0.88 13.54 15.38
CA VAL A 68 1.30 12.16 15.23
C VAL A 68 0.62 11.29 16.29
N PHE A 69 0.02 10.19 15.86
CA PHE A 69 -0.52 9.15 16.72
C PHE A 69 0.23 7.84 16.48
N PHE A 70 0.78 7.28 17.53
CA PHE A 70 1.32 5.93 17.52
C PHE A 70 0.33 5.00 18.23
N VAL A 71 -0.11 3.96 17.55
CA VAL A 71 -0.96 2.91 18.11
C VAL A 71 -0.17 1.62 18.06
N PRO A 72 0.29 1.09 19.20
CA PRO A 72 0.92 -0.22 19.25
C PRO A 72 0.02 -1.28 18.62
N PHE A 73 0.63 -2.29 18.03
CA PHE A 73 -0.12 -3.37 17.39
C PHE A 73 -1.04 -4.08 18.39
N GLU A 74 -0.54 -4.32 19.59
CA GLU A 74 -1.25 -5.00 20.69
C GLU A 74 -2.51 -4.22 21.15
N ALA A 75 -2.52 -2.90 20.94
CA ALA A 75 -3.67 -2.04 21.20
C ALA A 75 -4.60 -1.88 19.98
N SER A 76 -4.25 -2.51 18.86
CA SER A 76 -5.09 -2.48 17.66
C SER A 76 -6.19 -3.55 17.75
N ALA A 77 -7.29 -3.33 17.04
CA ALA A 77 -8.36 -4.32 16.92
C ALA A 77 -8.04 -5.40 15.87
N ALA A 78 -6.85 -5.38 15.28
CA ALA A 78 -6.42 -6.43 14.37
C ALA A 78 -6.07 -7.66 15.20
N GLY A 79 -6.73 -8.78 14.93
CA GLY A 79 -6.50 -10.03 15.64
C GLY A 79 -5.16 -10.67 15.31
N ASP A 80 -4.57 -10.27 14.17
CA ASP A 80 -3.32 -10.78 13.64
C ASP A 80 -2.55 -9.69 12.89
N LEU A 81 -1.23 -9.67 13.05
CA LEU A 81 -0.33 -8.75 12.35
C LEU A 81 -0.30 -9.04 10.84
N GLU A 82 -0.37 -10.29 10.45
CA GLU A 82 -0.40 -10.73 9.07
C GLU A 82 -1.65 -10.17 8.35
N GLU A 83 -2.83 -10.31 8.96
CA GLU A 83 -4.08 -9.73 8.44
C GLU A 83 -3.97 -8.20 8.29
N ALA A 84 -3.40 -7.52 9.28
CA ALA A 84 -3.21 -6.07 9.24
C ALA A 84 -2.26 -5.62 8.12
N LEU A 85 -1.21 -6.38 7.83
CA LEU A 85 -0.30 -6.16 6.70
C LEU A 85 -1.00 -6.44 5.38
N ALA A 86 -1.72 -7.56 5.27
CA ALA A 86 -2.47 -7.94 4.07
C ALA A 86 -3.51 -6.87 3.69
N GLU A 87 -4.29 -6.37 4.65
CA GLU A 87 -5.23 -5.25 4.40
C GLU A 87 -4.53 -3.99 3.88
N ARG A 88 -3.38 -3.65 4.49
CA ARG A 88 -2.61 -2.46 4.09
C ARG A 88 -2.08 -2.57 2.67
N GLU A 89 -1.64 -3.75 2.28
CA GLU A 89 -0.97 -4.01 1.00
C GLU A 89 -1.92 -4.34 -0.15
N ALA A 90 -3.11 -4.86 0.17
CA ALA A 90 -4.09 -5.32 -0.81
C ALA A 90 -4.42 -4.30 -1.93
N TRP A 91 -4.44 -3.00 -1.63
CA TRP A 91 -4.72 -1.98 -2.65
C TRP A 91 -3.52 -1.76 -3.58
N VAL A 92 -2.29 -1.79 -3.04
CA VAL A 92 -1.04 -1.63 -3.82
C VAL A 92 -0.84 -2.84 -4.71
N GLU A 93 -1.07 -4.05 -4.19
CA GLU A 93 -1.02 -5.27 -4.99
C GLU A 93 -2.02 -5.26 -6.14
N ARG A 94 -3.26 -4.85 -5.89
CA ARG A 94 -4.27 -4.71 -6.96
C ARG A 94 -3.82 -3.69 -8.01
N LEU A 95 -3.26 -2.55 -7.57
CA LEU A 95 -2.74 -1.53 -8.48
C LEU A 95 -1.58 -2.08 -9.32
N PHE A 96 -0.61 -2.72 -8.68
CA PHE A 96 0.54 -3.34 -9.34
C PHE A 96 0.10 -4.38 -10.38
N ARG A 97 -0.75 -5.30 -10.00
CA ARG A 97 -1.29 -6.35 -10.88
C ARG A 97 -1.98 -5.79 -12.12
N ARG A 98 -2.82 -4.76 -11.95
CA ARG A 98 -3.48 -4.06 -13.07
C ARG A 98 -2.48 -3.37 -13.98
N ALA A 99 -1.47 -2.71 -13.41
CA ALA A 99 -0.42 -2.03 -14.18
C ALA A 99 0.41 -3.01 -15.00
N VAL A 100 0.82 -4.14 -14.39
CA VAL A 100 1.56 -5.22 -15.09
C VAL A 100 0.73 -5.80 -16.23
N VAL A 101 -0.55 -6.14 -15.99
CA VAL A 101 -1.42 -6.71 -17.04
C VAL A 101 -1.57 -5.75 -18.21
N ARG A 102 -1.78 -4.45 -17.94
CA ARG A 102 -1.91 -3.45 -18.99
C ARG A 102 -0.63 -3.35 -19.83
N ALA A 103 0.51 -3.13 -19.17
CA ALA A 103 1.79 -3.01 -19.86
C ALA A 103 2.16 -4.25 -20.67
N ARG A 104 1.88 -5.45 -20.16
CA ARG A 104 2.13 -6.69 -20.88
C ARG A 104 1.20 -6.88 -22.07
N ARG A 105 -0.07 -6.52 -21.97
CA ARG A 105 -1.00 -6.56 -23.13
C ARG A 105 -0.52 -5.67 -24.26
N GLU A 106 -0.01 -4.48 -23.94
CA GLU A 106 0.52 -3.54 -24.93
C GLU A 106 1.80 -4.09 -25.60
N ALA A 107 2.67 -4.77 -24.83
CA ALA A 107 3.97 -5.22 -25.31
C ALA A 107 3.97 -6.59 -25.99
N LEU A 108 3.12 -7.53 -25.54
CA LEU A 108 3.26 -8.95 -25.88
C LEU A 108 2.14 -9.49 -26.78
N GLY A 109 1.03 -8.76 -26.92
CA GLY A 109 -0.16 -9.27 -27.60
C GLY A 109 -0.75 -10.49 -26.88
N THR A 110 -0.49 -11.69 -27.39
CA THR A 110 -0.95 -12.95 -26.77
C THR A 110 0.07 -13.47 -25.76
N TRP A 111 -0.38 -13.84 -24.59
CA TRP A 111 0.39 -14.49 -23.53
C TRP A 111 -0.54 -15.38 -22.70
N GLY A 112 0.02 -16.39 -22.03
CA GLY A 112 -0.77 -17.37 -21.30
C GLY A 112 0.04 -18.05 -20.19
N THR A 113 -0.48 -19.16 -19.72
CA THR A 113 0.16 -20.01 -18.72
C THR A 113 0.80 -21.22 -19.37
N ARG A 114 2.07 -21.46 -19.11
CA ARG A 114 2.78 -22.67 -19.47
C ARG A 114 2.89 -23.56 -18.24
N ILE A 115 2.56 -24.83 -18.40
CA ILE A 115 2.74 -25.87 -17.41
C ILE A 115 3.79 -26.83 -17.96
N TYR A 116 4.90 -27.04 -17.26
CA TYR A 116 5.98 -27.90 -17.74
C TYR A 116 6.71 -28.56 -16.58
N ARG A 117 7.51 -29.56 -16.90
CA ARG A 117 8.39 -30.23 -15.92
C ARG A 117 9.82 -29.69 -16.09
N ASP A 118 10.40 -29.19 -15.01
CA ASP A 118 11.77 -28.70 -15.02
C ASP A 118 12.81 -29.85 -15.06
N LYS A 119 14.09 -29.49 -15.17
CA LYS A 119 15.19 -30.47 -15.21
C LYS A 119 15.33 -31.31 -13.93
N ARG A 120 14.72 -30.87 -12.83
CA ARG A 120 14.67 -31.59 -11.55
C ARG A 120 13.41 -32.45 -11.42
N GLY A 121 12.58 -32.53 -12.47
CA GLY A 121 11.35 -33.31 -12.50
C GLY A 121 10.14 -32.63 -11.82
N ARG A 122 10.27 -31.40 -11.32
CA ARG A 122 9.17 -30.69 -10.65
C ARG A 122 8.25 -30.05 -11.67
N VAL A 123 6.94 -30.08 -11.41
CA VAL A 123 5.95 -29.38 -12.22
C VAL A 123 6.05 -27.88 -11.92
N GLN A 124 6.23 -27.10 -12.96
CA GLN A 124 6.29 -25.64 -12.92
C GLN A 124 5.09 -25.03 -13.64
N VAL A 125 4.57 -23.96 -13.10
CA VAL A 125 3.49 -23.16 -13.70
C VAL A 125 4.00 -21.72 -13.80
N GLN A 126 4.13 -21.23 -15.03
CA GLN A 126 4.61 -19.86 -15.24
C GLN A 126 3.94 -19.19 -16.42
N MET A 127 4.01 -17.86 -16.42
CA MET A 127 3.52 -17.08 -17.56
C MET A 127 4.50 -17.18 -18.73
N ALA A 128 3.98 -17.36 -19.93
CA ALA A 128 4.76 -17.51 -21.15
C ALA A 128 4.06 -16.86 -22.34
N VAL A 129 4.83 -16.47 -23.34
CA VAL A 129 4.33 -15.98 -24.63
C VAL A 129 4.16 -17.11 -25.62
N ARG A 130 4.89 -18.22 -25.44
CA ARG A 130 4.85 -19.44 -26.24
C ARG A 130 5.25 -20.63 -25.36
N PRO A 131 5.00 -21.88 -25.83
CA PRO A 131 5.35 -23.08 -25.04
C PRO A 131 6.85 -23.21 -24.71
N ASP A 132 7.69 -22.63 -25.53
CA ASP A 132 9.16 -22.70 -25.46
C ASP A 132 9.84 -21.40 -25.03
N ALA A 133 9.07 -20.34 -24.75
CA ALA A 133 9.61 -19.03 -24.42
C ALA A 133 8.93 -18.42 -23.20
N ASP A 134 9.75 -18.05 -22.25
CA ASP A 134 9.35 -17.30 -21.05
C ASP A 134 8.92 -15.87 -21.40
N VAL A 135 8.16 -15.25 -20.51
CA VAL A 135 7.90 -13.81 -20.60
C VAL A 135 9.18 -13.06 -20.20
N ALA A 136 9.93 -12.64 -21.20
CA ALA A 136 11.04 -11.72 -20.99
C ALA A 136 10.52 -10.29 -20.68
N PRO A 137 11.30 -9.45 -19.97
CA PRO A 137 11.01 -8.02 -19.91
C PRO A 137 10.93 -7.46 -21.33
N PRO A 138 10.02 -6.50 -21.60
CA PRO A 138 10.00 -5.81 -22.89
C PRO A 138 11.36 -5.18 -23.21
N GLY A 139 11.71 -5.17 -24.51
CA GLY A 139 12.95 -4.54 -24.96
C GLY A 139 13.00 -3.03 -24.72
N PRO A 140 14.08 -2.34 -25.10
CA PRO A 140 14.30 -0.93 -24.79
C PRO A 140 13.17 0.01 -25.22
N GLU A 141 12.48 -0.31 -26.29
CA GLU A 141 11.37 0.50 -26.83
C GLU A 141 10.00 0.13 -26.25
N GLY A 142 9.95 -0.93 -25.44
CA GLY A 142 8.73 -1.40 -24.80
C GLY A 142 8.44 -0.70 -23.47
N PRO A 143 7.26 -0.96 -22.89
CA PRO A 143 6.92 -0.39 -21.57
C PRO A 143 7.86 -0.90 -20.48
N ALA A 144 8.23 -0.01 -19.56
CA ALA A 144 9.03 -0.37 -18.40
C ALA A 144 8.18 -1.16 -17.40
N VAL A 145 8.18 -2.48 -17.53
CA VAL A 145 7.46 -3.39 -16.64
C VAL A 145 8.35 -4.56 -16.22
N LEU A 146 8.38 -4.82 -14.92
CA LEU A 146 9.02 -5.97 -14.31
C LEU A 146 8.07 -6.61 -13.31
N SER A 147 7.89 -7.92 -13.41
CA SER A 147 7.22 -8.71 -12.38
C SER A 147 7.95 -10.05 -12.33
N ALA A 148 8.75 -10.22 -11.30
CA ALA A 148 9.52 -11.43 -11.07
C ALA A 148 9.35 -11.86 -9.62
N TRP A 149 9.11 -13.14 -9.42
CA TRP A 149 9.07 -13.77 -8.11
C TRP A 149 10.14 -14.84 -8.06
N ARG A 150 10.72 -15.00 -6.90
CA ARG A 150 11.55 -16.14 -6.56
C ARG A 150 11.05 -16.65 -5.23
N ASP A 151 10.62 -17.88 -5.21
CA ASP A 151 10.10 -18.59 -4.05
C ASP A 151 11.20 -18.92 -3.03
N ALA A 152 12.42 -19.11 -3.51
CA ALA A 152 13.59 -19.23 -2.65
C ALA A 152 14.85 -18.75 -3.34
N LEU A 153 15.63 -17.95 -2.63
CA LEU A 153 17.04 -17.68 -2.85
C LEU A 153 17.78 -18.27 -1.66
N GLU A 154 18.70 -19.19 -1.92
CA GLU A 154 19.56 -19.74 -0.89
C GLU A 154 20.74 -18.77 -0.69
N LEU A 155 20.63 -17.93 0.32
CA LEU A 155 21.64 -16.92 0.67
C LEU A 155 22.10 -17.12 2.11
N ASP A 156 23.35 -16.90 2.38
CA ASP A 156 23.77 -16.71 3.75
C ASP A 156 23.32 -15.35 4.30
N TYR A 157 23.45 -15.17 5.61
CA TYR A 157 22.99 -13.93 6.27
C TYR A 157 23.70 -12.68 5.73
N HIS A 158 24.99 -12.78 5.41
CA HIS A 158 25.79 -11.66 4.89
C HIS A 158 25.30 -11.23 3.51
N ASP A 159 25.09 -12.18 2.61
CA ASP A 159 24.60 -11.95 1.25
C ASP A 159 23.15 -11.42 1.27
N ALA A 160 22.30 -11.96 2.13
CA ALA A 160 20.94 -11.46 2.32
C ALA A 160 20.94 -9.99 2.80
N LYS A 161 21.83 -9.65 3.74
CA LYS A 161 21.99 -8.25 4.22
C LYS A 161 22.58 -7.33 3.15
N GLN A 162 23.44 -7.83 2.31
CA GLN A 162 23.95 -7.07 1.17
C GLN A 162 22.84 -6.81 0.16
N LEU A 163 22.08 -7.83 -0.24
CA LEU A 163 20.93 -7.68 -1.13
C LEU A 163 19.91 -6.68 -0.56
N GLN A 164 19.63 -6.75 0.73
CA GLN A 164 18.74 -5.78 1.40
C GLN A 164 19.22 -4.35 1.21
N ARG A 165 20.52 -4.08 1.41
CA ARG A 165 21.11 -2.74 1.23
C ARG A 165 20.99 -2.26 -0.21
N GLU A 166 21.35 -3.11 -1.16
CA GLU A 166 21.29 -2.78 -2.59
C GLU A 166 19.88 -2.43 -3.06
N LEU A 167 18.87 -3.19 -2.62
CA LEU A 167 17.46 -2.92 -2.92
C LEU A 167 16.99 -1.58 -2.33
N ILE A 168 17.39 -1.26 -1.10
CA ILE A 168 17.07 0.02 -0.45
C ILE A 168 17.73 1.19 -1.20
N GLU A 169 19.02 1.07 -1.52
CA GLU A 169 19.79 2.11 -2.25
C GLU A 169 19.21 2.34 -3.64
N LEU A 170 18.87 1.27 -4.36
CA LEU A 170 18.19 1.34 -5.65
C LEU A 170 16.91 2.15 -5.55
N LEU A 171 16.04 1.81 -4.59
CA LEU A 171 14.77 2.51 -4.39
C LEU A 171 14.99 4.00 -4.05
N GLN A 172 15.91 4.30 -3.13
CA GLN A 172 16.24 5.68 -2.73
C GLN A 172 16.77 6.52 -3.91
N ARG A 173 17.57 5.94 -4.77
CA ARG A 173 18.11 6.60 -5.98
C ARG A 173 16.96 7.06 -6.90
N TYR A 174 15.95 6.23 -7.09
CA TYR A 174 14.84 6.54 -7.99
C TYR A 174 13.72 7.35 -7.34
N GLN A 175 13.51 7.28 -6.04
CA GLN A 175 12.52 8.12 -5.31
C GLN A 175 12.75 9.62 -5.50
N ARG A 176 13.99 10.03 -5.74
CA ARG A 176 14.37 11.45 -5.97
C ARG A 176 14.13 11.91 -7.41
N LYS A 177 13.89 10.98 -8.34
CA LYS A 177 13.61 11.33 -9.73
C LYS A 177 12.19 11.89 -9.87
N ARG A 178 12.02 12.77 -10.86
CA ARG A 178 10.72 13.31 -11.26
C ARG A 178 10.54 13.06 -12.74
N GLY A 179 9.35 12.65 -13.14
CA GLY A 179 9.00 12.33 -14.52
C GLY A 179 7.50 12.50 -14.75
N ALA A 180 7.08 12.47 -16.00
CA ALA A 180 5.69 12.63 -16.39
C ALA A 180 4.82 11.39 -16.04
N GLN A 181 5.43 10.19 -16.03
CA GLN A 181 4.69 8.94 -15.79
C GLN A 181 4.91 8.45 -14.35
N ARG A 182 3.83 7.95 -13.75
CA ARG A 182 3.86 7.35 -12.42
C ARG A 182 4.02 5.84 -12.53
N TYR A 183 4.90 5.29 -11.71
CA TYR A 183 5.13 3.85 -11.58
C TYR A 183 4.79 3.39 -10.16
N VAL A 184 4.26 2.19 -10.03
CA VAL A 184 4.15 1.47 -8.76
C VAL A 184 5.31 0.47 -8.70
N VAL A 185 6.02 0.47 -7.56
CA VAL A 185 7.14 -0.44 -7.30
C VAL A 185 6.84 -1.17 -6.00
N HIS A 186 7.02 -2.49 -6.02
CA HIS A 186 6.96 -3.34 -4.83
C HIS A 186 8.28 -4.12 -4.77
N LEU A 187 8.97 -4.03 -3.65
CA LEU A 187 10.17 -4.79 -3.34
C LEU A 187 9.95 -5.50 -2.00
N GLY A 188 10.31 -6.76 -1.92
CA GLY A 188 10.22 -7.55 -0.71
C GLY A 188 11.37 -8.53 -0.60
N LEU A 189 11.91 -8.69 0.60
CA LEU A 189 12.88 -9.72 0.98
C LEU A 189 12.58 -10.10 2.42
N ALA A 190 12.30 -11.36 2.65
CA ALA A 190 12.06 -11.91 3.99
C ALA A 190 12.69 -13.30 4.10
N PRO A 191 13.18 -13.68 5.28
CA PRO A 191 13.55 -15.07 5.53
C PRO A 191 12.29 -15.95 5.52
N VAL A 192 12.40 -17.12 4.94
CA VAL A 192 11.36 -18.16 4.96
C VAL A 192 11.72 -19.20 6.00
N SER A 193 10.80 -19.47 6.90
CA SER A 193 10.96 -20.58 7.86
C SER A 193 10.75 -21.94 7.17
N PRO A 194 11.39 -23.03 7.62
CA PRO A 194 11.07 -24.36 7.13
C PRO A 194 9.59 -24.74 7.27
N GLU A 195 8.89 -24.14 8.22
CA GLU A 195 7.45 -24.33 8.47
C GLU A 195 6.57 -23.65 7.41
N ASP A 196 7.08 -22.59 6.74
CA ASP A 196 6.38 -21.83 5.71
C ASP A 196 6.64 -22.38 4.29
N ALA A 197 7.50 -23.41 4.17
CA ALA A 197 7.83 -24.00 2.87
C ALA A 197 6.62 -24.74 2.29
N ILE A 198 6.18 -24.32 1.11
CA ILE A 198 5.08 -24.91 0.32
C ILE A 198 5.59 -26.14 -0.45
#